data_b90d770ab75ef4c1be659bb8fc93d18e
#
_entry.id   b90d770ab75ef4c1be659bb8fc93d18e
#
_cell.length_a   1.000
_cell.length_b   1.000
_cell.length_c   1.000
_cell.angle_alpha   90.00
_cell.angle_beta   90.00
_cell.angle_gamma   90.00
#
_symmetry.space_group_name_H-M   'P 1'
#
loop_
_entity.id
_entity.type
_entity.pdbx_description
1 polymer ?
#
loop_
_entity_poly.entity_id
_entity_poly.type
_entity_poly.pdbx_seq_one_letter_code
_entity_poly.pdbx_strand_id
1 'polypeptide(L)'
;MSHYVVYHNPDAMDYPASEIVGFSVVTDKAVPPDLEGSTIWLLTGEGSPRRYYLVQRFTADRIESGEDQGFRTRVAAGTGDHFRPMIRIDEEQWFRDFLRSQGNFAFGLQRITDEQFIGGLEEVASHGTHQ
;
A
#
# COMPACT_ATOMS: atom_id res chain seq x y z
N MET A 1 8.15 -15.23 0.71
CA MET A 1 7.45 -14.12 0.04
C MET A 1 7.52 -12.87 0.91
N SER A 2 7.95 -11.76 0.33
CA SER A 2 8.06 -10.50 1.06
C SER A 2 6.77 -9.70 0.94
N HIS A 3 6.54 -8.83 1.93
CA HIS A 3 5.41 -7.91 1.96
C HIS A 3 5.93 -6.48 2.06
N TYR A 4 5.31 -5.59 1.32
CA TYR A 4 5.65 -4.18 1.30
C TYR A 4 4.41 -3.34 1.48
N VAL A 5 4.54 -2.18 2.11
CA VAL A 5 3.47 -1.21 2.27
C VAL A 5 3.83 0.07 1.53
N VAL A 6 2.84 0.64 0.86
CA VAL A 6 2.95 1.96 0.22
C VAL A 6 1.77 2.80 0.70
N TYR A 7 2.03 4.04 1.01
CA TYR A 7 1.00 4.97 1.46
C TYR A 7 0.67 5.97 0.36
N HIS A 8 -0.61 6.05 -0.01
CA HIS A 8 -1.11 7.06 -0.95
C HIS A 8 -1.54 8.29 -0.16
N ASN A 9 -0.81 9.39 -0.32
CA ASN A 9 -1.16 10.65 0.32
C ASN A 9 -2.04 11.44 -0.65
N PRO A 10 -3.35 11.59 -0.38
CA PRO A 10 -4.25 12.28 -1.33
C PRO A 10 -3.90 13.75 -1.51
N ASP A 11 -3.32 14.40 -0.50
CA ASP A 11 -2.92 15.80 -0.61
C ASP A 11 -1.71 15.97 -1.55
N ALA A 12 -0.74 15.04 -1.46
CA ALA A 12 0.45 15.08 -2.31
C ALA A 12 0.16 14.62 -3.74
N MET A 13 -0.74 13.65 -3.89
CA MET A 13 -1.09 13.08 -5.20
C MET A 13 -2.18 13.86 -5.92
N ASP A 14 -2.88 14.74 -5.20
CA ASP A 14 -3.92 15.61 -5.73
C ASP A 14 -5.20 14.86 -6.16
N TYR A 15 -5.40 13.65 -5.64
CA TYR A 15 -6.65 12.90 -5.81
C TYR A 15 -6.77 11.85 -4.69
N PRO A 16 -8.01 11.46 -4.34
CA PRO A 16 -8.22 10.45 -3.30
C PRO A 16 -7.92 9.04 -3.83
N ALA A 17 -7.56 8.15 -2.90
CA ALA A 17 -7.24 6.76 -3.25
C ALA A 17 -8.42 6.03 -3.88
N SER A 18 -9.66 6.45 -3.60
CA SER A 18 -10.86 5.84 -4.18
C SER A 18 -10.94 6.00 -5.70
N GLU A 19 -10.17 6.92 -6.27
CA GLU A 19 -10.14 7.14 -7.73
C GLU A 19 -9.06 6.30 -8.43
N ILE A 20 -8.28 5.53 -7.67
CA ILE A 20 -7.23 4.68 -8.27
C ILE A 20 -7.87 3.55 -9.06
N VAL A 21 -7.42 3.39 -10.32
CA VAL A 21 -7.79 2.26 -11.15
C VAL A 21 -6.54 1.43 -11.45
N GLY A 22 -6.71 0.11 -11.58
CA GLY A 22 -5.60 -0.80 -11.81
C GLY A 22 -4.78 -1.04 -10.55
N PHE A 23 -3.71 -1.79 -10.71
CA PHE A 23 -2.82 -2.19 -9.60
C PHE A 23 -1.42 -1.70 -9.89
N SER A 24 -1.09 -0.52 -9.38
CA SER A 24 0.26 0.02 -9.51
C SER A 24 0.55 1.04 -8.42
N VAL A 25 1.81 1.12 -8.06
CA VAL A 25 2.32 2.16 -7.17
C VAL A 25 3.62 2.70 -7.76
N VAL A 26 3.93 3.95 -7.48
CA VAL A 26 5.16 4.58 -7.95
C VAL A 26 6.01 5.00 -6.76
N THR A 27 7.31 4.97 -6.93
CA THR A 27 8.25 5.40 -5.89
C THR A 27 9.44 6.11 -6.50
N ASP A 28 9.96 7.10 -5.79
CA ASP A 28 11.21 7.79 -6.14
C ASP A 28 12.40 7.09 -5.51
N LYS A 29 12.17 6.10 -4.66
CA LYS A 29 13.24 5.39 -3.95
C LYS A 29 13.74 4.22 -4.77
N ALA A 30 14.97 3.80 -4.49
CA ALA A 30 15.50 2.57 -5.03
C ALA A 30 14.68 1.39 -4.51
N VAL A 31 14.40 0.43 -5.39
CA VAL A 31 13.60 -0.73 -4.99
C VAL A 31 14.51 -1.91 -4.65
N PRO A 32 14.08 -2.76 -3.70
CA PRO A 32 14.85 -3.95 -3.35
C PRO A 32 14.80 -4.99 -4.48
N PRO A 33 15.84 -5.85 -4.58
CA PRO A 33 15.92 -6.81 -5.68
C PRO A 33 14.88 -7.93 -5.61
N ASP A 34 14.26 -8.15 -4.44
CA ASP A 34 13.24 -9.19 -4.26
C ASP A 34 11.81 -8.67 -4.40
N LEU A 35 11.64 -7.47 -4.96
CA LEU A 35 10.33 -6.83 -5.03
C LEU A 35 9.36 -7.57 -5.94
N GLU A 36 9.82 -8.05 -7.09
CA GLU A 36 8.98 -8.84 -7.99
C GLU A 36 8.56 -10.14 -7.29
N GLY A 37 7.27 -10.46 -7.33
CA GLY A 37 6.70 -11.59 -6.62
C GLY A 37 6.27 -11.28 -5.19
N SER A 38 6.56 -10.08 -4.70
CA SER A 38 6.18 -9.66 -3.35
C SER A 38 4.75 -9.13 -3.31
N THR A 39 4.13 -9.20 -2.13
CA THR A 39 2.80 -8.63 -1.90
C THR A 39 2.92 -7.14 -1.60
N ILE A 40 2.13 -6.34 -2.29
CA ILE A 40 2.09 -4.89 -2.10
C ILE A 40 0.74 -4.52 -1.46
N TRP A 41 0.82 -3.84 -0.33
CA TRP A 41 -0.34 -3.36 0.41
C TRP A 41 -0.40 -1.85 0.23
N LEU A 42 -1.46 -1.35 -0.40
CA LEU A 42 -1.64 0.10 -0.58
C LEU A 42 -2.62 0.62 0.46
N LEU A 43 -2.15 1.59 1.23
CA LEU A 43 -2.92 2.23 2.27
C LEU A 43 -3.12 3.71 1.93
N THR A 44 -4.12 4.32 2.54
CA THR A 44 -4.32 5.77 2.45
C THR A 44 -4.82 6.32 3.77
N GLY A 45 -4.73 7.63 3.93
CA GLY A 45 -5.28 8.35 5.07
C GLY A 45 -6.15 9.49 4.59
N GLU A 46 -7.29 9.70 5.25
CA GLU A 46 -8.26 10.73 4.89
C GLU A 46 -8.89 11.33 6.14
N GLY A 47 -9.34 12.57 6.00
CA GLY A 47 -10.13 13.22 7.02
C GLY A 47 -9.32 13.94 8.09
N SER A 48 -10.05 14.60 9.00
CA SER A 48 -9.50 15.32 10.14
C SER A 48 -10.41 15.08 11.35
N PRO A 49 -9.99 14.29 12.36
CA PRO A 49 -8.70 13.59 12.44
C PRO A 49 -8.54 12.55 11.35
N ARG A 50 -7.27 12.24 11.04
CA ARG A 50 -6.96 11.31 9.95
C ARG A 50 -7.37 9.89 10.31
N ARG A 51 -8.03 9.22 9.35
CA ARG A 51 -8.39 7.82 9.43
C ARG A 51 -7.67 7.08 8.32
N TYR A 52 -7.24 5.85 8.61
CA TYR A 52 -6.43 5.07 7.68
C TYR A 52 -7.22 3.90 7.12
N TYR A 53 -6.99 3.62 5.84
CA TYR A 53 -7.75 2.61 5.09
C TYR A 53 -6.83 1.74 4.27
N LEU A 54 -7.21 0.46 4.15
CA LEU A 54 -6.61 -0.46 3.19
C LEU A 54 -7.33 -0.29 1.86
N VAL A 55 -6.59 0.04 0.81
CA VAL A 55 -7.12 0.39 -0.51
C VAL A 55 -7.10 -0.80 -1.45
N GLN A 56 -5.95 -1.44 -1.57
CA GLN A 56 -5.77 -2.57 -2.48
C GLN A 56 -4.58 -3.42 -2.06
N ARG A 57 -4.54 -4.64 -2.59
CA ARG A 57 -3.45 -5.57 -2.41
C ARG A 57 -3.19 -6.27 -3.74
N PHE A 58 -1.92 -6.39 -4.12
CA PHE A 58 -1.56 -7.15 -5.32
C PHE A 58 -0.17 -7.77 -5.16
N THR A 59 0.11 -8.78 -5.99
CA THR A 59 1.45 -9.36 -6.09
C THR A 59 2.16 -8.68 -7.25
N ALA A 60 3.31 -8.08 -7.00
CA ALA A 60 4.05 -7.35 -8.01
C ALA A 60 4.51 -8.29 -9.12
N ASP A 61 4.08 -8.06 -10.35
CA ASP A 61 4.49 -8.88 -11.49
C ASP A 61 5.29 -8.08 -12.52
N ARG A 62 5.33 -6.75 -12.40
CA ARG A 62 6.10 -5.89 -13.30
C ARG A 62 6.77 -4.76 -12.54
N ILE A 63 8.05 -4.54 -12.85
CA ILE A 63 8.82 -3.43 -12.31
C ILE A 63 9.28 -2.60 -13.50
N GLU A 64 8.83 -1.36 -13.59
CA GLU A 64 9.10 -0.50 -14.76
C GLU A 64 9.83 0.77 -14.34
N SER A 65 10.78 1.21 -15.19
CA SER A 65 11.43 2.51 -14.98
C SER A 65 10.44 3.63 -15.32
N GLY A 66 10.39 4.63 -14.46
CA GLY A 66 9.51 5.76 -14.63
C GLY A 66 10.23 7.09 -14.76
N GLU A 67 11.53 7.08 -15.03
CA GLU A 67 12.34 8.30 -15.05
C GLU A 67 11.79 9.37 -15.99
N ASP A 68 11.31 8.97 -17.16
CA ASP A 68 10.75 9.89 -18.15
C ASP A 68 9.40 10.48 -17.73
N GLN A 69 8.78 9.92 -16.67
CA GLN A 69 7.44 10.31 -16.24
C GLN A 69 7.45 10.98 -14.87
N GLY A 70 8.63 11.33 -14.34
CA GLY A 70 8.75 12.03 -13.08
C GLY A 70 8.76 11.15 -11.84
N PHE A 71 8.87 9.84 -12.00
CA PHE A 71 9.08 8.91 -10.90
C PHE A 71 10.19 7.93 -11.27
N ARG A 72 10.82 7.31 -10.29
CA ARG A 72 11.93 6.39 -10.53
C ARG A 72 11.46 5.02 -11.00
N THR A 73 10.46 4.46 -10.31
CA THR A 73 10.02 3.09 -10.56
C THR A 73 8.52 2.96 -10.38
N ARG A 74 7.89 2.21 -11.26
CA ARG A 74 6.51 1.77 -11.11
C ARG A 74 6.48 0.28 -10.82
N VAL A 75 5.75 -0.11 -9.79
CA VAL A 75 5.52 -1.50 -9.41
C VAL A 75 4.07 -1.82 -9.72
N ALA A 76 3.81 -2.82 -10.55
CA ALA A 76 2.48 -3.05 -11.09
C ALA A 76 2.12 -4.53 -11.16
N ALA A 77 0.83 -4.80 -11.34
CA ALA A 77 0.30 -6.13 -11.58
C ALA A 77 -0.93 -6.05 -12.48
N GLY A 78 -1.22 -7.15 -13.17
CA GLY A 78 -2.44 -7.24 -13.99
C GLY A 78 -3.69 -7.56 -13.19
N THR A 79 -3.53 -8.18 -12.02
CA THR A 79 -4.65 -8.58 -11.15
C THR A 79 -4.32 -8.30 -9.69
N GLY A 80 -5.36 -8.24 -8.87
CA GLY A 80 -5.21 -8.02 -7.44
C GLY A 80 -6.57 -7.85 -6.79
N ASP A 81 -6.59 -7.30 -5.59
CA ASP A 81 -7.80 -7.04 -4.81
C ASP A 81 -7.97 -5.54 -4.58
N HIS A 82 -9.04 -4.96 -5.11
CA HIS A 82 -9.51 -3.63 -4.72
C HIS A 82 -10.55 -3.78 -3.62
N PHE A 83 -10.36 -3.07 -2.52
CA PHE A 83 -11.32 -3.10 -1.43
C PHE A 83 -12.26 -1.89 -1.58
N ARG A 84 -13.52 -2.18 -1.91
CA ARG A 84 -14.54 -1.13 -2.15
C ARG A 84 -15.83 -1.50 -1.43
N PRO A 85 -16.20 -0.74 -0.38
CA PRO A 85 -15.44 0.43 0.11
C PRO A 85 -14.10 0.04 0.72
N MET A 86 -13.19 1.01 0.79
CA MET A 86 -11.90 0.82 1.44
C MET A 86 -12.13 0.39 2.89
N ILE A 87 -11.22 -0.44 3.41
CA ILE A 87 -11.38 -1.01 4.74
C ILE A 87 -10.64 -0.15 5.76
N ARG A 88 -11.36 0.36 6.75
CA ARG A 88 -10.75 1.13 7.82
C ARG A 88 -9.89 0.24 8.71
N ILE A 89 -8.65 0.63 8.95
CA ILE A 89 -7.68 -0.17 9.71
C ILE A 89 -7.13 0.53 10.94
N ASP A 90 -7.36 1.82 11.10
CA ASP A 90 -6.78 2.56 12.23
C ASP A 90 -7.42 2.19 13.58
N GLU A 91 -8.53 1.46 13.58
CA GLU A 91 -9.15 0.95 14.80
C GLU A 91 -8.63 -0.43 15.21
N GLU A 92 -7.78 -1.05 14.39
CA GLU A 92 -7.19 -2.35 14.72
C GLU A 92 -6.14 -2.19 15.82
N GLN A 93 -6.07 -3.16 16.72
CA GLN A 93 -5.17 -3.10 17.88
C GLN A 93 -3.70 -2.97 17.48
N TRP A 94 -3.32 -3.58 16.36
CA TRP A 94 -1.93 -3.59 15.88
C TRP A 94 -1.57 -2.34 15.08
N PHE A 95 -2.54 -1.52 14.68
CA PHE A 95 -2.30 -0.45 13.69
C PHE A 95 -1.33 0.62 14.20
N ARG A 96 -1.47 1.06 15.44
CA ARG A 96 -0.64 2.14 15.99
C ARG A 96 0.84 1.75 15.98
N ASP A 97 1.13 0.52 16.38
CA ASP A 97 2.50 0.01 16.36
C ASP A 97 3.01 -0.16 14.93
N PHE A 98 2.15 -0.60 14.02
CA PHE A 98 2.48 -0.70 12.61
C PHE A 98 2.83 0.67 12.03
N LEU A 99 1.99 1.66 12.24
CA LEU A 99 2.23 3.03 11.78
C LEU A 99 3.58 3.57 12.28
N ARG A 100 3.85 3.35 13.55
CA ARG A 100 5.10 3.79 14.15
C ARG A 100 6.31 3.04 13.56
N SER A 101 6.19 1.74 13.33
CA SER A 101 7.27 0.93 12.77
C SER A 101 7.60 1.32 11.34
N GLN A 102 6.64 1.91 10.62
CA GLN A 102 6.79 2.35 9.24
C GLN A 102 7.11 3.86 9.14
N GLY A 103 7.58 4.46 10.21
CA GLY A 103 7.94 5.89 10.23
C GLY A 103 6.78 6.79 9.83
N ASN A 104 5.56 6.45 10.23
CA ASN A 104 4.32 7.15 9.88
C ASN A 104 4.11 7.21 8.36
N PHE A 105 4.62 6.19 7.63
CA PHE A 105 4.53 6.08 6.18
C PHE A 105 5.26 7.19 5.42
N ALA A 106 6.30 7.76 6.04
CA ALA A 106 7.02 8.89 5.44
C ALA A 106 8.03 8.48 4.37
N PHE A 107 8.35 7.18 4.25
CA PHE A 107 9.48 6.72 3.46
C PHE A 107 9.12 5.99 2.16
N GLY A 108 7.89 6.09 1.72
CA GLY A 108 7.45 5.45 0.46
C GLY A 108 7.27 3.94 0.59
N LEU A 109 7.80 3.19 -0.36
CA LEU A 109 7.68 1.73 -0.35
C LEU A 109 8.58 1.15 0.73
N GLN A 110 7.98 0.46 1.71
CA GLN A 110 8.70 -0.10 2.85
C GLN A 110 8.36 -1.56 3.08
N ARG A 111 9.37 -2.35 3.42
CA ARG A 111 9.18 -3.77 3.73
C ARG A 111 8.53 -3.94 5.10
N ILE A 112 7.57 -4.87 5.17
CA ILE A 112 6.95 -5.27 6.42
C ILE A 112 7.61 -6.58 6.85
N THR A 113 8.26 -6.59 7.99
CA THR A 113 8.96 -7.77 8.51
C THR A 113 8.26 -8.44 9.69
N ASP A 114 7.40 -7.69 10.39
CA ASP A 114 6.69 -8.21 11.56
C ASP A 114 5.46 -9.00 11.11
N GLU A 115 5.43 -10.28 11.43
CA GLU A 115 4.34 -11.15 11.06
C GLU A 115 3.00 -10.77 11.70
N GLN A 116 3.02 -10.07 12.84
CA GLN A 116 1.80 -9.58 13.46
C GLN A 116 1.09 -8.59 12.54
N PHE A 117 1.84 -7.72 11.89
CA PHE A 117 1.26 -6.72 10.98
C PHE A 117 0.79 -7.36 9.68
N ILE A 118 1.58 -8.29 9.14
CA ILE A 118 1.21 -9.03 7.94
C ILE A 118 -0.08 -9.81 8.20
N GLY A 119 -0.12 -10.55 9.30
CA GLY A 119 -1.31 -11.33 9.69
C GLY A 119 -2.53 -10.44 9.92
N GLY A 120 -2.33 -9.27 10.53
CA GLY A 120 -3.40 -8.30 10.74
C GLY A 120 -3.97 -7.78 9.42
N LEU A 121 -3.12 -7.42 8.48
CA LEU A 121 -3.55 -6.97 7.16
C LEU A 121 -4.28 -8.07 6.40
N GLU A 122 -3.78 -9.30 6.45
CA GLU A 122 -4.42 -10.43 5.78
C GLU A 122 -5.79 -10.74 6.37
N GLU A 123 -5.94 -10.65 7.68
CA GLU A 123 -7.21 -10.87 8.34
C GLU A 123 -8.23 -9.79 7.94
N VAL A 124 -7.82 -8.52 7.96
CA VAL A 124 -8.68 -7.42 7.51
C VAL A 124 -9.09 -7.62 6.06
N ALA A 125 -8.15 -7.99 5.20
CA ALA A 125 -8.44 -8.21 3.78
C ALA A 125 -9.44 -9.36 3.56
N SER A 126 -9.39 -10.39 4.39
CA SER A 126 -10.29 -11.55 4.26
C SER A 126 -11.74 -11.20 4.59
N HIS A 127 -11.98 -10.12 5.35
CA HIS A 127 -13.32 -9.65 5.70
C HIS A 127 -13.80 -8.50 4.81
N GLY A 128 -12.96 -8.03 3.90
CA GLY A 128 -13.29 -6.89 3.05
C GLY A 128 -14.12 -7.29 1.83
N THR A 129 -14.71 -6.26 1.19
CA THR A 129 -15.45 -6.43 -0.06
C THR A 129 -14.47 -6.26 -1.22
N HIS A 130 -14.44 -7.25 -2.12
CA HIS A 130 -13.55 -7.25 -3.27
C HIS A 130 -14.34 -6.89 -4.53
N GLN A 131 -13.68 -6.12 -5.40
CA GLN A 131 -14.25 -5.71 -6.68
C GLN A 131 -13.36 -6.16 -7.82
#